data_bd91f4c30dd231055ebb31299965cbe8
#
_entry.id   bd91f4c30dd231055ebb31299965cbe8
#
_cell.length_a   1.000
_cell.length_b   1.000
_cell.length_c   1.000
_cell.angle_alpha   90.00
_cell.angle_beta   90.00
_cell.angle_gamma   90.00
#
_symmetry.space_group_name_H-M   'P 1'
#
loop_
_entity.id
_entity.type
_entity.pdbx_description
1 polymer ?
#
loop_
_entity_poly.entity_id
_entity_poly.type
_entity_poly.pdbx_seq_one_letter_code
_entity_poly.pdbx_strand_id
1 'polypeptide(L)'
;MTYRNLELEIGGRVATLTVSRPEVRNALDGETVAEIHRALDEVLEARATVLIVTGKGDKAFVSGADISAIRERRRGDALASINSRLMSAVEAHESVTIAAVNGYALGGGCELALACDLRLAAENAVFGLPEPSLGIIPGAGGTQRLPRIVGLGRAKEMILTGARWDARKALEVGLVSQVVTLAGLMSAAREMAERVLALGPLAVRLAKAALNASSQMPLDAGLAFESTAQAITFESRDKMEGTSAFLEKRRPRFTGE
;
A
#
# COMPACT_ATOMS: atom_id res chain seq x y z
N MET A 1 -7.64 20.49 -1.60
CA MET A 1 -7.38 20.79 -3.05
C MET A 1 -8.38 20.07 -3.94
N THR A 2 -8.57 20.49 -5.20
CA THR A 2 -9.42 19.77 -6.14
C THR A 2 -8.54 18.88 -7.01
N TYR A 3 -8.83 17.60 -7.06
CA TYR A 3 -8.19 16.62 -7.92
C TYR A 3 -9.07 16.31 -9.12
N ARG A 4 -8.46 15.98 -10.25
CA ARG A 4 -9.18 15.58 -11.46
C ARG A 4 -9.41 14.07 -11.51
N ASN A 5 -8.39 13.33 -11.11
CA ASN A 5 -8.31 11.87 -11.25
C ASN A 5 -8.42 11.12 -9.93
N LEU A 6 -8.57 11.85 -8.81
CA LEU A 6 -8.64 11.30 -7.47
C LEU A 6 -9.81 11.89 -6.68
N GLU A 7 -10.25 11.13 -5.69
CA GLU A 7 -11.07 11.61 -4.58
C GLU A 7 -10.26 11.37 -3.30
N LEU A 8 -10.05 12.42 -2.50
CA LEU A 8 -9.38 12.31 -1.20
C LEU A 8 -10.35 12.75 -0.11
N GLU A 9 -10.65 11.83 0.79
CA GLU A 9 -11.46 12.07 1.98
C GLU A 9 -10.58 11.91 3.22
N ILE A 10 -10.55 12.90 4.10
CA ILE A 10 -9.81 12.85 5.37
C ILE A 10 -10.82 12.97 6.50
N GLY A 11 -11.02 11.88 7.23
CA GLY A 11 -11.92 11.77 8.37
C GLY A 11 -11.14 11.52 9.67
N GLY A 12 -10.71 12.59 10.34
CA GLY A 12 -9.91 12.47 11.55
C GLY A 12 -8.56 11.80 11.28
N ARG A 13 -8.31 10.61 11.86
CA ARG A 13 -7.02 9.89 11.72
C ARG A 13 -7.00 8.89 10.56
N VAL A 14 -8.07 8.79 9.76
CA VAL A 14 -8.15 7.92 8.58
C VAL A 14 -8.37 8.79 7.34
N ALA A 15 -7.54 8.58 6.33
CA ALA A 15 -7.72 9.12 5.00
C ALA A 15 -8.12 8.00 4.03
N THR A 16 -8.94 8.32 3.03
CA THR A 16 -9.27 7.43 1.91
C THR A 16 -8.93 8.12 0.61
N LEU A 17 -8.04 7.52 -0.16
CA LEU A 17 -7.67 7.94 -1.50
C LEU A 17 -8.31 6.99 -2.51
N THR A 18 -9.16 7.52 -3.36
CA THR A 18 -9.84 6.76 -4.41
C THR A 18 -9.32 7.22 -5.77
N VAL A 19 -8.70 6.33 -6.54
CA VAL A 19 -8.36 6.61 -7.93
C VAL A 19 -9.67 6.63 -8.73
N SER A 20 -10.02 7.77 -9.34
CA SER A 20 -11.35 8.04 -9.92
C SER A 20 -11.28 8.31 -11.41
N ARG A 21 -10.99 7.26 -12.19
CA ARG A 21 -10.97 7.23 -13.66
C ARG A 21 -11.64 5.96 -14.18
N PRO A 22 -12.92 5.69 -13.82
CA PRO A 22 -13.57 4.40 -14.11
C PRO A 22 -13.69 4.12 -15.62
N GLU A 23 -13.75 5.14 -16.46
CA GLU A 23 -13.83 5.04 -17.93
C GLU A 23 -12.59 4.39 -18.55
N VAL A 24 -11.42 4.56 -17.91
CA VAL A 24 -10.15 3.90 -18.29
C VAL A 24 -9.70 2.87 -17.23
N ARG A 25 -10.66 2.33 -16.45
CA ARG A 25 -10.40 1.32 -15.40
C ARG A 25 -9.35 1.78 -14.38
N ASN A 26 -9.40 3.05 -14.01
CA ASN A 26 -8.49 3.68 -13.05
C ASN A 26 -6.99 3.57 -13.44
N ALA A 27 -6.67 3.61 -14.74
CA ALA A 27 -5.29 3.55 -15.22
C ALA A 27 -4.48 4.77 -14.75
N LEU A 28 -3.19 4.55 -14.44
CA LEU A 28 -2.26 5.59 -14.02
C LEU A 28 -1.62 6.27 -15.23
N ASP A 29 -1.88 7.55 -15.41
CA ASP A 29 -1.11 8.44 -16.27
C ASP A 29 -0.22 9.38 -15.43
N GLY A 30 0.54 10.24 -16.09
CA GLY A 30 1.46 11.16 -15.42
C GLY A 30 0.75 12.15 -14.49
N GLU A 31 -0.45 12.59 -14.85
CA GLU A 31 -1.27 13.50 -14.02
C GLU A 31 -1.76 12.80 -12.76
N THR A 32 -2.29 11.59 -12.90
CA THR A 32 -2.74 10.76 -11.76
C THR A 32 -1.59 10.48 -10.79
N VAL A 33 -0.40 10.15 -11.31
CA VAL A 33 0.80 9.94 -10.48
C VAL A 33 1.17 11.21 -9.70
N ALA A 34 1.17 12.37 -10.37
CA ALA A 34 1.46 13.65 -9.71
C ALA A 34 0.39 14.02 -8.68
N GLU A 35 -0.88 13.71 -8.95
CA GLU A 35 -1.97 13.92 -8.01
C GLU A 35 -1.84 13.03 -6.77
N ILE A 36 -1.49 11.74 -6.94
CA ILE A 36 -1.28 10.85 -5.79
C ILE A 36 -0.15 11.38 -4.90
N HIS A 37 0.96 11.87 -5.46
CA HIS A 37 2.03 12.48 -4.65
C HIS A 37 1.50 13.65 -3.81
N ARG A 38 0.73 14.58 -4.42
CA ARG A 38 0.13 15.69 -3.66
C ARG A 38 -0.85 15.22 -2.59
N ALA A 39 -1.63 14.16 -2.88
CA ALA A 39 -2.55 13.58 -1.90
C ALA A 39 -1.81 12.95 -0.72
N LEU A 40 -0.65 12.31 -0.96
CA LEU A 40 0.20 11.78 0.12
C LEU A 40 0.69 12.91 1.02
N ASP A 41 1.12 14.04 0.44
CA ASP A 41 1.54 15.21 1.21
C ASP A 41 0.38 15.79 2.05
N GLU A 42 -0.83 15.92 1.50
CA GLU A 42 -2.01 16.38 2.25
C GLU A 42 -2.37 15.42 3.41
N VAL A 43 -2.26 14.10 3.19
CA VAL A 43 -2.50 13.09 4.23
C VAL A 43 -1.49 13.21 5.36
N LEU A 44 -0.22 13.50 5.03
CA LEU A 44 0.85 13.74 6.00
C LEU A 44 0.60 15.03 6.79
N GLU A 45 0.27 16.14 6.13
CA GLU A 45 -0.07 17.42 6.76
C GLU A 45 -1.27 17.30 7.71
N ALA A 46 -2.28 16.52 7.32
CA ALA A 46 -3.44 16.21 8.15
C ALA A 46 -3.15 15.25 9.31
N ARG A 47 -1.94 14.70 9.41
CA ARG A 47 -1.51 13.72 10.41
C ARG A 47 -2.41 12.50 10.48
N ALA A 48 -2.96 12.05 9.36
CA ALA A 48 -3.72 10.82 9.30
C ALA A 48 -2.81 9.63 9.60
N THR A 49 -3.25 8.73 10.47
CA THR A 49 -2.47 7.55 10.90
C THR A 49 -2.61 6.41 9.90
N VAL A 50 -3.74 6.35 9.20
CA VAL A 50 -4.03 5.30 8.20
C VAL A 50 -4.49 5.95 6.90
N LEU A 51 -3.96 5.44 5.79
CA LEU A 51 -4.40 5.79 4.44
C LEU A 51 -4.95 4.54 3.74
N ILE A 52 -6.24 4.54 3.44
CA ILE A 52 -6.88 3.50 2.62
C ILE A 52 -6.79 3.95 1.16
N VAL A 53 -6.29 3.07 0.28
CA VAL A 53 -6.22 3.29 -1.16
C VAL A 53 -7.18 2.34 -1.86
N THR A 54 -8.02 2.86 -2.75
CA THR A 54 -8.98 2.05 -3.52
C THR A 54 -9.21 2.64 -4.92
N GLY A 55 -9.99 1.97 -5.75
CA GLY A 55 -10.40 2.44 -7.07
C GLY A 55 -11.89 2.77 -7.12
N LYS A 56 -12.28 3.76 -7.92
CA LYS A 56 -13.69 4.11 -8.15
C LYS A 56 -14.41 3.00 -8.93
N GLY A 57 -15.63 2.69 -8.50
CA GLY A 57 -16.48 1.70 -9.17
C GLY A 57 -16.22 0.26 -8.70
N ASP A 58 -16.67 -0.70 -9.49
CA ASP A 58 -16.70 -2.13 -9.15
C ASP A 58 -15.78 -3.00 -10.01
N LYS A 59 -15.14 -2.43 -11.04
CA LYS A 59 -14.38 -3.17 -12.04
C LYS A 59 -12.89 -3.23 -11.78
N ALA A 60 -12.30 -2.13 -11.31
CA ALA A 60 -10.85 -2.06 -11.16
C ALA A 60 -10.45 -1.27 -9.92
N PHE A 61 -9.47 -1.77 -9.23
CA PHE A 61 -8.65 -1.02 -8.31
C PHE A 61 -7.80 -0.02 -9.12
N VAL A 62 -6.83 -0.54 -9.85
CA VAL A 62 -6.02 0.16 -10.84
C VAL A 62 -5.59 -0.85 -11.90
N SER A 63 -5.93 -0.61 -13.16
CA SER A 63 -5.67 -1.57 -14.26
C SER A 63 -4.26 -1.50 -14.85
N GLY A 64 -3.38 -0.68 -14.27
CA GLY A 64 -2.02 -0.48 -14.72
C GLY A 64 -1.75 0.92 -15.23
N ALA A 65 -0.63 1.10 -15.91
CA ALA A 65 -0.32 2.34 -16.61
C ALA A 65 -1.10 2.45 -17.93
N ASP A 66 -1.33 3.65 -18.39
CA ASP A 66 -1.93 3.89 -19.69
C ASP A 66 -1.04 3.32 -20.81
N ILE A 67 -1.60 2.36 -21.58
CA ILE A 67 -0.87 1.65 -22.65
C ILE A 67 -0.45 2.60 -23.78
N SER A 68 -1.26 3.61 -24.09
CA SER A 68 -0.90 4.61 -25.11
C SER A 68 0.33 5.41 -24.67
N ALA A 69 0.37 5.80 -23.41
CA ALA A 69 1.53 6.47 -22.83
C ALA A 69 2.77 5.56 -22.78
N ILE A 70 2.61 4.26 -22.48
CA ILE A 70 3.73 3.30 -22.50
C ILE A 70 4.34 3.20 -23.90
N ARG A 71 3.53 3.16 -24.96
CA ARG A 71 3.97 3.06 -26.35
C ARG A 71 4.95 4.17 -26.74
N GLU A 72 4.72 5.38 -26.26
CA GLU A 72 5.53 6.56 -26.57
C GLU A 72 6.78 6.69 -25.67
N ARG A 73 6.84 5.99 -24.53
CA ARG A 73 7.96 6.05 -23.60
C ARG A 73 9.24 5.51 -24.20
N ARG A 74 10.36 6.16 -23.88
CA ARG A 74 11.71 5.81 -24.28
C ARG A 74 12.58 5.50 -23.07
N ARG A 75 13.85 5.15 -23.31
CA ARG A 75 14.83 4.86 -22.26
C ARG A 75 14.87 5.95 -21.15
N GLY A 76 14.85 7.23 -21.54
CA GLY A 76 14.88 8.34 -20.58
C GLY A 76 13.69 8.32 -19.62
N ASP A 77 12.49 8.06 -20.14
CA ASP A 77 11.27 7.98 -19.34
C ASP A 77 11.29 6.78 -18.38
N ALA A 78 11.81 5.65 -18.86
CA ALA A 78 11.99 4.46 -18.01
C ALA A 78 12.98 4.73 -16.88
N LEU A 79 14.10 5.41 -17.15
CA LEU A 79 15.09 5.78 -16.13
C LEU A 79 14.58 6.88 -15.18
N ALA A 80 13.69 7.77 -15.64
CA ALA A 80 13.01 8.74 -14.78
C ALA A 80 12.12 8.06 -13.74
N SER A 81 11.65 6.83 -14.01
CA SER A 81 11.02 5.93 -13.04
C SER A 81 9.86 6.55 -12.23
N ILE A 82 9.02 7.37 -12.88
CA ILE A 82 7.95 8.12 -12.18
C ILE A 82 7.03 7.20 -11.37
N ASN A 83 6.64 6.04 -11.92
CA ASN A 83 5.81 5.08 -11.23
C ASN A 83 6.56 4.41 -10.07
N SER A 84 7.84 4.06 -10.25
CA SER A 84 8.65 3.47 -9.18
C SER A 84 8.81 4.42 -8.00
N ARG A 85 9.01 5.72 -8.26
CA ARG A 85 9.07 6.75 -7.21
C ARG A 85 7.75 6.86 -6.47
N LEU A 86 6.62 6.79 -7.17
CA LEU A 86 5.30 6.76 -6.54
C LEU A 86 5.17 5.57 -5.58
N MET A 87 5.49 4.35 -6.05
CA MET A 87 5.38 3.16 -5.21
C MET A 87 6.29 3.24 -3.98
N SER A 88 7.49 3.79 -4.15
CA SER A 88 8.41 4.03 -3.02
C SER A 88 7.89 5.10 -2.05
N ALA A 89 7.20 6.14 -2.55
CA ALA A 89 6.58 7.15 -1.69
C ALA A 89 5.40 6.56 -0.88
N VAL A 90 4.59 5.69 -1.48
CA VAL A 90 3.50 4.98 -0.79
C VAL A 90 4.05 4.05 0.30
N GLU A 91 5.10 3.26 -0.01
CA GLU A 91 5.75 2.35 0.94
C GLU A 91 6.40 3.10 2.12
N ALA A 92 7.06 4.23 1.83
CA ALA A 92 7.76 5.05 2.82
C ALA A 92 6.83 6.00 3.59
N HIS A 93 5.55 6.12 3.20
CA HIS A 93 4.62 7.06 3.84
C HIS A 93 4.47 6.77 5.33
N GLU A 94 4.40 7.82 6.16
CA GLU A 94 4.33 7.66 7.63
C GLU A 94 3.04 6.98 8.11
N SER A 95 1.91 7.21 7.42
CA SER A 95 0.67 6.50 7.70
C SER A 95 0.78 5.02 7.31
N VAL A 96 0.08 4.15 8.02
CA VAL A 96 -0.12 2.77 7.58
C VAL A 96 -1.02 2.78 6.34
N THR A 97 -0.54 2.22 5.24
CA THR A 97 -1.25 2.19 3.96
C THR A 97 -1.98 0.86 3.78
N ILE A 98 -3.27 0.93 3.43
CA ILE A 98 -4.14 -0.24 3.23
C ILE A 98 -4.66 -0.22 1.79
N ALA A 99 -4.28 -1.20 0.97
CA ALA A 99 -4.90 -1.40 -0.34
C ALA A 99 -6.24 -2.15 -0.17
N ALA A 100 -7.35 -1.48 -0.47
CA ALA A 100 -8.68 -2.07 -0.58
C ALA A 100 -8.97 -2.37 -2.06
N VAL A 101 -8.64 -3.60 -2.49
CA VAL A 101 -8.63 -3.98 -3.90
C VAL A 101 -10.02 -4.43 -4.34
N ASN A 102 -10.74 -3.53 -5.04
CA ASN A 102 -12.14 -3.68 -5.42
C ASN A 102 -12.37 -4.34 -6.80
N GLY A 103 -11.32 -4.76 -7.50
CA GLY A 103 -11.39 -5.36 -8.83
C GLY A 103 -10.01 -5.64 -9.41
N TYR A 104 -9.81 -5.35 -10.70
CA TYR A 104 -8.53 -5.59 -11.36
C TYR A 104 -7.41 -4.74 -10.75
N ALA A 105 -6.36 -5.39 -10.28
CA ALA A 105 -5.07 -4.83 -9.87
C ALA A 105 -3.99 -5.42 -10.80
N LEU A 106 -3.75 -4.79 -11.95
CA LEU A 106 -2.86 -5.33 -12.98
C LEU A 106 -1.69 -4.38 -13.22
N GLY A 107 -0.51 -4.94 -13.52
CA GLY A 107 0.69 -4.17 -13.79
C GLY A 107 0.97 -3.14 -12.70
N GLY A 108 1.10 -1.86 -13.06
CA GLY A 108 1.28 -0.76 -12.10
C GLY A 108 0.23 -0.71 -10.97
N GLY A 109 -0.98 -1.22 -11.20
CA GLY A 109 -2.00 -1.34 -10.16
C GLY A 109 -1.70 -2.46 -9.16
N CYS A 110 -1.16 -3.58 -9.62
CA CYS A 110 -0.63 -4.61 -8.75
C CYS A 110 0.58 -4.07 -7.97
N GLU A 111 1.48 -3.34 -8.62
CA GLU A 111 2.65 -2.73 -7.99
C GLU A 111 2.25 -1.69 -6.92
N LEU A 112 1.17 -0.93 -7.14
CA LEU A 112 0.59 -0.03 -6.13
C LEU A 112 0.06 -0.81 -4.92
N ALA A 113 -0.68 -1.89 -5.15
CA ALA A 113 -1.14 -2.74 -4.06
C ALA A 113 0.02 -3.38 -3.28
N LEU A 114 1.09 -3.80 -3.97
CA LEU A 114 2.31 -4.34 -3.36
C LEU A 114 3.08 -3.30 -2.52
N ALA A 115 2.98 -2.03 -2.87
CA ALA A 115 3.64 -0.93 -2.16
C ALA A 115 2.90 -0.51 -0.89
N CYS A 116 1.62 -0.85 -0.75
CA CYS A 116 0.88 -0.65 0.49
C CYS A 116 1.35 -1.65 1.57
N ASP A 117 1.20 -1.27 2.86
CA ASP A 117 1.57 -2.14 3.98
C ASP A 117 0.64 -3.35 4.07
N LEU A 118 -0.66 -3.11 4.00
CA LEU A 118 -1.70 -4.12 4.14
C LEU A 118 -2.55 -4.19 2.86
N ARG A 119 -3.10 -5.36 2.56
CA ARG A 119 -3.95 -5.60 1.38
C ARG A 119 -5.14 -6.45 1.75
N LEU A 120 -6.34 -5.94 1.39
CA LEU A 120 -7.59 -6.68 1.38
C LEU A 120 -8.11 -6.74 -0.05
N ALA A 121 -8.87 -7.77 -0.37
CA ALA A 121 -9.45 -7.94 -1.69
C ALA A 121 -10.96 -8.17 -1.62
N ALA A 122 -11.68 -7.64 -2.59
CA ALA A 122 -13.02 -8.09 -2.89
C ALA A 122 -12.96 -9.45 -3.62
N GLU A 123 -14.03 -10.26 -3.53
CA GLU A 123 -14.12 -11.59 -4.18
C GLU A 123 -13.88 -11.55 -5.69
N ASN A 124 -14.21 -10.42 -6.34
CA ASN A 124 -14.01 -10.18 -7.78
C ASN A 124 -12.61 -9.63 -8.12
N ALA A 125 -11.72 -9.47 -7.14
CA ALA A 125 -10.39 -8.93 -7.39
C ALA A 125 -9.52 -9.92 -8.17
N VAL A 126 -8.70 -9.34 -9.07
CA VAL A 126 -7.75 -10.11 -9.90
C VAL A 126 -6.41 -9.39 -9.90
N PHE A 127 -5.37 -10.11 -9.56
CA PHE A 127 -3.99 -9.61 -9.47
C PHE A 127 -3.13 -10.18 -10.61
N GLY A 128 -2.20 -9.38 -11.13
CA GLY A 128 -1.26 -9.86 -12.13
C GLY A 128 -0.23 -8.82 -12.54
N LEU A 129 0.90 -9.30 -13.04
CA LEU A 129 1.99 -8.51 -13.60
C LEU A 129 2.24 -8.97 -15.06
N PRO A 130 1.33 -8.60 -16.00
CA PRO A 130 1.35 -9.10 -17.37
C PRO A 130 2.32 -8.35 -18.30
N GLU A 131 3.20 -7.48 -17.78
CA GLU A 131 4.11 -6.64 -18.55
C GLU A 131 4.94 -7.41 -19.58
N PRO A 132 5.41 -8.66 -19.36
CA PRO A 132 6.14 -9.41 -20.37
C PRO A 132 5.33 -9.68 -21.65
N SER A 133 3.99 -9.70 -21.58
CA SER A 133 3.14 -9.82 -22.77
C SER A 133 3.20 -8.57 -23.68
N LEU A 134 3.71 -7.46 -23.15
CA LEU A 134 3.96 -6.20 -23.89
C LEU A 134 5.43 -6.00 -24.24
N GLY A 135 6.30 -7.00 -23.99
CA GLY A 135 7.75 -6.89 -24.25
C GLY A 135 8.50 -6.02 -23.25
N ILE A 136 7.91 -5.75 -22.07
CA ILE A 136 8.54 -4.97 -21.00
C ILE A 136 8.48 -5.75 -19.67
N ILE A 137 9.11 -5.23 -18.63
CA ILE A 137 9.07 -5.83 -17.28
C ILE A 137 8.22 -4.99 -16.32
N PRO A 138 7.72 -5.55 -15.21
CA PRO A 138 7.18 -4.76 -14.10
C PRO A 138 8.25 -3.79 -13.61
N GLY A 139 8.06 -2.49 -13.88
CA GLY A 139 9.10 -1.47 -13.70
C GLY A 139 8.90 -0.54 -12.52
N ALA A 140 7.84 -0.77 -11.71
CA ALA A 140 7.56 0.04 -10.53
C ALA A 140 7.72 -0.74 -9.21
N GLY A 141 8.51 -1.81 -9.23
CA GLY A 141 8.90 -2.59 -8.06
C GLY A 141 8.25 -3.96 -7.96
N GLY A 142 7.43 -4.39 -8.94
CA GLY A 142 6.77 -5.70 -8.94
C GLY A 142 7.75 -6.85 -8.87
N THR A 143 8.87 -6.78 -9.62
CA THR A 143 9.93 -7.79 -9.59
C THR A 143 10.67 -7.87 -8.25
N GLN A 144 10.53 -6.86 -7.39
CA GLN A 144 11.21 -6.77 -6.10
C GLN A 144 10.26 -7.07 -4.93
N ARG A 145 9.06 -6.47 -4.93
CA ARG A 145 8.10 -6.60 -3.82
C ARG A 145 7.34 -7.92 -3.85
N LEU A 146 6.89 -8.37 -5.04
CA LEU A 146 6.14 -9.62 -5.13
C LEU A 146 6.89 -10.82 -4.57
N PRO A 147 8.17 -11.10 -4.95
CA PRO A 147 8.89 -12.26 -4.42
C PRO A 147 9.15 -12.19 -2.91
N ARG A 148 9.22 -10.98 -2.32
CA ARG A 148 9.37 -10.80 -0.87
C ARG A 148 8.07 -11.09 -0.11
N ILE A 149 6.92 -10.96 -0.78
CA ILE A 149 5.61 -11.23 -0.17
C ILE A 149 5.20 -12.69 -0.36
N VAL A 150 5.28 -13.23 -1.58
CA VAL A 150 4.71 -14.55 -1.90
C VAL A 150 5.76 -15.64 -2.13
N GLY A 151 7.04 -15.29 -2.06
CA GLY A 151 8.16 -16.17 -2.38
C GLY A 151 8.51 -16.17 -3.87
N LEU A 152 9.80 -16.44 -4.17
CA LEU A 152 10.37 -16.32 -5.51
C LEU A 152 9.70 -17.23 -6.55
N GLY A 153 9.35 -18.46 -6.19
CA GLY A 153 8.73 -19.42 -7.12
C GLY A 153 7.39 -18.93 -7.65
N ARG A 154 6.52 -18.46 -6.76
CA ARG A 154 5.19 -17.91 -7.12
C ARG A 154 5.31 -16.59 -7.89
N ALA A 155 6.25 -15.74 -7.52
CA ALA A 155 6.51 -14.50 -8.26
C ALA A 155 6.97 -14.77 -9.70
N LYS A 156 7.85 -15.78 -9.90
CA LYS A 156 8.26 -16.23 -11.24
C LYS A 156 7.08 -16.77 -12.04
N GLU A 157 6.22 -17.59 -11.43
CA GLU A 157 5.00 -18.07 -12.09
C GLU A 157 4.17 -16.90 -12.59
N MET A 158 3.78 -15.94 -11.72
CA MET A 158 2.95 -14.82 -12.13
C MET A 158 3.60 -13.98 -13.24
N ILE A 159 4.87 -13.61 -13.09
CA ILE A 159 5.53 -12.67 -14.00
C ILE A 159 5.91 -13.34 -15.32
N LEU A 160 6.54 -14.52 -15.28
CA LEU A 160 7.11 -15.15 -16.47
C LEU A 160 6.06 -15.82 -17.36
N THR A 161 4.92 -16.20 -16.80
CA THR A 161 3.80 -16.80 -17.56
C THR A 161 2.67 -15.80 -17.84
N GLY A 162 2.71 -14.60 -17.22
CA GLY A 162 1.60 -13.65 -17.28
C GLY A 162 0.36 -14.12 -16.54
N ALA A 163 0.49 -15.08 -15.61
CA ALA A 163 -0.61 -15.61 -14.83
C ALA A 163 -1.35 -14.53 -14.06
N ARG A 164 -2.66 -14.67 -13.99
CA ARG A 164 -3.53 -13.82 -13.17
C ARG A 164 -4.09 -14.63 -12.03
N TRP A 165 -4.05 -14.09 -10.83
CA TRP A 165 -4.60 -14.72 -9.64
C TRP A 165 -5.89 -14.04 -9.23
N ASP A 166 -6.92 -14.83 -9.00
CA ASP A 166 -8.14 -14.36 -8.35
C ASP A 166 -7.92 -14.07 -6.86
N ALA A 167 -8.92 -13.52 -6.21
CA ALA A 167 -8.85 -13.16 -4.80
C ALA A 167 -8.57 -14.38 -3.90
N ARG A 168 -9.13 -15.55 -4.23
CA ARG A 168 -8.90 -16.79 -3.48
C ARG A 168 -7.44 -17.22 -3.56
N LYS A 169 -6.87 -17.24 -4.77
CA LYS A 169 -5.46 -17.57 -4.95
C LYS A 169 -4.56 -16.57 -4.26
N ALA A 170 -4.89 -15.26 -4.34
CA ALA A 170 -4.16 -14.21 -3.66
C ALA A 170 -4.13 -14.40 -2.13
N LEU A 171 -5.23 -14.85 -1.54
CA LEU A 171 -5.30 -15.20 -0.11
C LEU A 171 -4.46 -16.44 0.22
N GLU A 172 -4.59 -17.51 -0.59
CA GLU A 172 -3.84 -18.76 -0.42
C GLU A 172 -2.33 -18.54 -0.39
N VAL A 173 -1.83 -17.64 -1.25
CA VAL A 173 -0.39 -17.37 -1.37
C VAL A 173 0.11 -16.26 -0.42
N GLY A 174 -0.77 -15.67 0.37
CA GLY A 174 -0.42 -14.58 1.30
C GLY A 174 -0.22 -13.21 0.65
N LEU A 175 -0.69 -13.04 -0.59
CA LEU A 175 -0.66 -11.74 -1.26
C LEU A 175 -1.62 -10.75 -0.60
N VAL A 176 -2.78 -11.21 -0.18
CA VAL A 176 -3.77 -10.46 0.60
C VAL A 176 -4.03 -11.15 1.93
N SER A 177 -4.39 -10.36 2.95
CA SER A 177 -4.67 -10.87 4.30
C SER A 177 -6.14 -11.26 4.51
N GLN A 178 -7.04 -10.78 3.64
CA GLN A 178 -8.48 -11.01 3.77
C GLN A 178 -9.17 -10.87 2.41
N VAL A 179 -10.19 -11.71 2.20
CA VAL A 179 -11.13 -11.60 1.07
C VAL A 179 -12.53 -11.43 1.61
N VAL A 180 -13.27 -10.48 1.06
CA VAL A 180 -14.64 -10.14 1.47
C VAL A 180 -15.50 -9.85 0.24
N THR A 181 -16.82 -9.75 0.42
CA THR A 181 -17.69 -9.29 -0.66
C THR A 181 -17.31 -7.86 -1.07
N LEU A 182 -17.55 -7.49 -2.33
CA LEU A 182 -17.28 -6.14 -2.81
C LEU A 182 -17.99 -5.08 -1.95
N ALA A 183 -19.25 -5.32 -1.59
CA ALA A 183 -20.01 -4.40 -0.73
C ALA A 183 -19.41 -4.25 0.69
N GLY A 184 -18.76 -5.29 1.19
CA GLY A 184 -18.12 -5.31 2.52
C GLY A 184 -16.68 -4.75 2.53
N LEU A 185 -16.06 -4.50 1.36
CA LEU A 185 -14.64 -4.19 1.26
C LEU A 185 -14.24 -2.94 2.06
N MET A 186 -14.95 -1.84 1.90
CA MET A 186 -14.62 -0.60 2.60
C MET A 186 -14.91 -0.66 4.10
N SER A 187 -15.90 -1.45 4.53
CA SER A 187 -16.14 -1.73 5.95
C SER A 187 -14.96 -2.50 6.55
N ALA A 188 -14.53 -3.57 5.88
CA ALA A 188 -13.38 -4.36 6.31
C ALA A 188 -12.07 -3.55 6.35
N ALA A 189 -11.85 -2.66 5.38
CA ALA A 189 -10.70 -1.76 5.38
C ALA A 189 -10.73 -0.76 6.55
N ARG A 190 -11.90 -0.21 6.87
CA ARG A 190 -12.08 0.66 8.04
C ARG A 190 -11.89 -0.10 9.36
N GLU A 191 -12.41 -1.30 9.47
CA GLU A 191 -12.19 -2.16 10.66
C GLU A 191 -10.70 -2.48 10.84
N MET A 192 -9.96 -2.70 9.76
CA MET A 192 -8.50 -2.87 9.82
C MET A 192 -7.82 -1.57 10.24
N ALA A 193 -8.26 -0.41 9.74
CA ALA A 193 -7.77 0.89 10.18
C ALA A 193 -8.00 1.11 11.69
N GLU A 194 -9.18 0.78 12.21
CA GLU A 194 -9.49 0.89 13.64
C GLU A 194 -8.57 0.02 14.51
N ARG A 195 -8.15 -1.17 14.02
CA ARG A 195 -7.16 -1.99 14.74
C ARG A 195 -5.81 -1.29 14.82
N VAL A 196 -5.39 -0.60 13.75
CA VAL A 196 -4.15 0.20 13.75
C VAL A 196 -4.30 1.39 14.71
N LEU A 197 -5.44 2.09 14.66
CA LEU A 197 -5.71 3.26 15.51
C LEU A 197 -5.77 2.93 17.01
N ALA A 198 -6.05 1.68 17.37
CA ALA A 198 -6.05 1.21 18.75
C ALA A 198 -4.63 1.03 19.34
N LEU A 199 -3.58 1.16 18.52
CA LEU A 199 -2.18 1.01 18.93
C LEU A 199 -1.49 2.36 19.10
N GLY A 200 -0.35 2.39 19.79
CA GLY A 200 0.46 3.59 19.96
C GLY A 200 1.02 4.07 18.62
N PRO A 201 0.68 5.28 18.14
CA PRO A 201 1.01 5.70 16.79
C PRO A 201 2.52 5.83 16.53
N LEU A 202 3.30 6.27 17.53
CA LEU A 202 4.75 6.30 17.42
C LEU A 202 5.34 4.89 17.25
N ALA A 203 4.85 3.93 18.03
CA ALA A 203 5.31 2.55 17.97
C ALA A 203 4.97 1.91 16.62
N VAL A 204 3.75 2.13 16.09
CA VAL A 204 3.33 1.64 14.77
C VAL A 204 4.20 2.22 13.67
N ARG A 205 4.47 3.53 13.68
CA ARG A 205 5.33 4.21 12.69
C ARG A 205 6.77 3.66 12.71
N LEU A 206 7.37 3.51 13.88
CA LEU A 206 8.72 2.98 14.01
C LEU A 206 8.80 1.50 13.66
N ALA A 207 7.79 0.70 14.01
CA ALA A 207 7.70 -0.70 13.60
C ALA A 207 7.60 -0.84 12.07
N LYS A 208 6.77 -0.01 11.40
CA LYS A 208 6.70 0.04 9.93
C LYS A 208 8.06 0.37 9.33
N ALA A 209 8.75 1.38 9.84
CA ALA A 209 10.08 1.76 9.35
C ALA A 209 11.09 0.62 9.50
N ALA A 210 11.09 -0.07 10.65
CA ALA A 210 11.97 -1.22 10.90
C ALA A 210 11.65 -2.40 9.97
N LEU A 211 10.36 -2.69 9.74
CA LEU A 211 9.92 -3.74 8.83
C LEU A 211 10.32 -3.45 7.38
N ASN A 212 10.13 -2.20 6.91
CA ASN A 212 10.55 -1.80 5.57
C ASN A 212 12.07 -1.90 5.40
N ALA A 213 12.83 -1.51 6.43
CA ALA A 213 14.29 -1.61 6.44
C ALA A 213 14.79 -3.07 6.42
N SER A 214 14.04 -4.01 6.99
CA SER A 214 14.46 -5.43 7.13
C SER A 214 14.79 -6.11 5.80
N SER A 215 14.19 -5.67 4.70
CA SER A 215 14.44 -6.20 3.36
C SER A 215 15.62 -5.54 2.63
N GLN A 216 16.24 -4.52 3.23
CA GLN A 216 17.24 -3.65 2.58
C GLN A 216 18.60 -3.67 3.25
N MET A 217 18.74 -4.27 4.44
CA MET A 217 19.96 -4.26 5.21
C MET A 217 20.32 -5.65 5.78
N PRO A 218 21.60 -5.91 6.10
CA PRO A 218 22.02 -7.10 6.84
C PRO A 218 21.35 -7.17 8.22
N LEU A 219 21.17 -8.38 8.75
CA LEU A 219 20.47 -8.61 10.02
C LEU A 219 21.03 -7.77 11.18
N ASP A 220 22.35 -7.72 11.33
CA ASP A 220 23.00 -6.97 12.42
C ASP A 220 22.66 -5.47 12.36
N ALA A 221 22.66 -4.88 11.17
CA ALA A 221 22.27 -3.48 10.97
C ALA A 221 20.77 -3.29 11.26
N GLY A 222 19.92 -4.25 10.86
CA GLY A 222 18.49 -4.26 11.18
C GLY A 222 18.23 -4.32 12.68
N LEU A 223 18.93 -5.15 13.41
CA LEU A 223 18.83 -5.27 14.87
C LEU A 223 19.31 -3.98 15.58
N ALA A 224 20.35 -3.32 15.07
CA ALA A 224 20.80 -2.04 15.60
C ALA A 224 19.77 -0.94 15.37
N PHE A 225 19.13 -0.89 14.18
CA PHE A 225 18.03 0.02 13.90
C PHE A 225 16.83 -0.24 14.83
N GLU A 226 16.43 -1.51 15.00
CA GLU A 226 15.33 -1.91 15.89
C GLU A 226 15.61 -1.47 17.33
N SER A 227 16.82 -1.70 17.86
CA SER A 227 17.21 -1.25 19.20
C SER A 227 17.10 0.25 19.37
N THR A 228 17.49 1.03 18.36
CA THR A 228 17.38 2.49 18.38
C THR A 228 15.91 2.93 18.35
N ALA A 229 15.09 2.34 17.49
CA ALA A 229 13.66 2.60 17.43
C ALA A 229 12.97 2.25 18.74
N GLN A 230 13.34 1.11 19.35
CA GLN A 230 12.83 0.69 20.66
C GLN A 230 13.21 1.68 21.76
N ALA A 231 14.44 2.19 21.79
CA ALA A 231 14.87 3.19 22.78
C ALA A 231 14.00 4.45 22.68
N ILE A 232 13.66 4.91 21.46
CA ILE A 232 12.77 6.07 21.27
C ILE A 232 11.37 5.77 21.85
N THR A 233 10.81 4.57 21.60
CA THR A 233 9.49 4.24 22.15
C THR A 233 9.48 4.11 23.66
N PHE A 234 10.59 3.70 24.28
CA PHE A 234 10.68 3.60 25.75
C PHE A 234 10.62 4.96 26.46
N GLU A 235 10.99 6.04 25.80
CA GLU A 235 10.90 7.41 26.33
C GLU A 235 9.52 8.05 26.07
N SER A 236 8.62 7.40 25.31
CA SER A 236 7.32 7.97 24.97
C SER A 236 6.32 7.91 26.12
N ARG A 237 5.41 8.88 26.17
CA ARG A 237 4.25 8.88 27.08
C ARG A 237 3.33 7.71 26.80
N ASP A 238 3.19 7.34 25.52
CA ASP A 238 2.35 6.23 25.09
C ASP A 238 2.83 4.89 25.65
N LYS A 239 4.13 4.68 25.81
CA LYS A 239 4.67 3.49 26.49
C LYS A 239 4.21 3.42 27.95
N MET A 240 4.27 4.53 28.68
CA MET A 240 3.79 4.58 30.08
C MET A 240 2.30 4.36 30.16
N GLU A 241 1.53 4.99 29.29
CA GLU A 241 0.08 4.80 29.21
C GLU A 241 -0.29 3.34 28.87
N GLY A 242 0.34 2.76 27.85
CA GLY A 242 0.06 1.40 27.41
C GLY A 242 0.37 0.37 28.47
N THR A 243 1.50 0.49 29.17
CA THR A 243 1.88 -0.42 30.25
C THR A 243 0.99 -0.25 31.49
N SER A 244 0.64 0.97 31.88
CA SER A 244 -0.28 1.24 32.98
C SER A 244 -1.68 0.70 32.67
N ALA A 245 -2.22 0.99 31.49
CA ALA A 245 -3.52 0.50 31.05
C ALA A 245 -3.60 -1.04 31.05
N PHE A 246 -2.52 -1.72 30.62
CA PHE A 246 -2.45 -3.18 30.66
C PHE A 246 -2.52 -3.73 32.10
N LEU A 247 -1.72 -3.16 33.02
CA LEU A 247 -1.73 -3.57 34.44
C LEU A 247 -3.08 -3.30 35.12
N GLU A 248 -3.72 -2.19 34.75
CA GLU A 248 -5.02 -1.76 35.29
C GLU A 248 -6.22 -2.41 34.57
N LYS A 249 -5.98 -3.25 33.53
CA LYS A 249 -6.99 -3.94 32.72
C LYS A 249 -8.02 -2.98 32.08
N ARG A 250 -7.57 -1.81 31.64
CA ARG A 250 -8.36 -0.81 30.91
C ARG A 250 -7.85 -0.60 29.49
N ARG A 251 -8.64 0.05 28.65
CA ARG A 251 -8.18 0.46 27.31
C ARG A 251 -7.20 1.63 27.40
N PRO A 252 -6.06 1.59 26.68
CA PRO A 252 -5.10 2.69 26.63
C PRO A 252 -5.66 3.89 25.84
N ARG A 253 -5.13 5.08 26.13
CA ARG A 253 -5.44 6.33 25.43
C ARG A 253 -4.14 6.94 24.89
N PHE A 254 -3.74 6.49 23.72
CA PHE A 254 -2.50 6.92 23.09
C PHE A 254 -2.62 8.31 22.48
N THR A 255 -1.56 9.14 22.60
CA THR A 255 -1.49 10.49 22.10
C THR A 255 -0.47 10.65 20.95
N GLY A 256 0.47 9.70 20.82
CA GLY A 256 1.57 9.77 19.86
C GLY A 256 2.79 10.53 20.35
N GLU A 257 2.85 10.82 21.67
CA GLU A 257 3.92 11.58 22.32
C GLU A 257 4.81 10.71 23.21
#